data_c87d52cb023dd017a8fe2ae39a3040fb
#
_entry.id   c87d52cb023dd017a8fe2ae39a3040fb
#
_cell.length_a   1.000
_cell.length_b   1.000
_cell.length_c   1.000
_cell.angle_alpha   90.00
_cell.angle_beta   90.00
_cell.angle_gamma   90.00
#
_symmetry.space_group_name_H-M   'P 1'
#
loop_
_entity.id
_entity.type
_entity.pdbx_description
1 polymer ?
#
loop_
_entity_poly.entity_id
_entity_poly.type
_entity_poly.pdbx_seq_one_letter_code
_entity_poly.pdbx_strand_id
1 'polypeptide(L)'
;RDRAFSIFYVGINLGAFFSPLICGTLGEKLGWHYGFAAAGVGMIVGLVIYIWGQKHLAPDNIMKEAAGQAKPEPLSPDDVKKIWALVVLCAFNIVFWAVYEQQGNTMALWADANTDRMILGWEMPASWFQAFNPAMIFIFTPALTWFWAWQEGRGREPSSMAKMSIGCVLLGASFLVMLPAVSSCVGGGKAGMGWLTACTFVLTIGELYLS
;
A
#
# COMPACT_ATOMS: atom_id res chain seq x y z
N ARG A 1 13.75 13.95 -12.91
CA ARG A 1 13.67 12.53 -12.46
C ARG A 1 12.63 12.38 -11.38
N ASP A 2 12.68 13.14 -10.30
CA ASP A 2 11.78 13.06 -9.14
C ASP A 2 10.31 13.33 -9.48
N ARG A 3 10.04 14.31 -10.36
CA ARG A 3 8.69 14.59 -10.86
C ARG A 3 8.05 13.41 -11.60
N ALA A 4 8.85 12.71 -12.43
CA ALA A 4 8.33 11.56 -13.19
C ALA A 4 8.00 10.39 -12.24
N PHE A 5 8.83 10.17 -11.24
CA PHE A 5 8.58 9.16 -10.21
C PHE A 5 7.31 9.48 -9.40
N SER A 6 7.13 10.75 -8.99
CA SER A 6 5.94 11.18 -8.26
C SER A 6 4.66 10.98 -9.09
N ILE A 7 4.67 11.30 -10.39
CA ILE A 7 3.51 11.08 -11.28
C ILE A 7 3.20 9.59 -11.39
N PHE A 8 4.23 8.75 -11.54
CA PHE A 8 4.08 7.30 -11.61
C PHE A 8 3.48 6.73 -10.32
N TYR A 9 3.98 7.17 -9.16
CA TYR A 9 3.46 6.76 -7.85
C TYR A 9 1.99 7.16 -7.65
N VAL A 10 1.63 8.38 -8.03
CA VAL A 10 0.22 8.83 -8.03
C VAL A 10 -0.63 7.95 -8.93
N GLY A 11 -0.14 7.59 -10.12
CA GLY A 11 -0.85 6.70 -11.05
C GLY A 11 -1.13 5.32 -10.47
N ILE A 12 -0.15 4.71 -9.77
CA ILE A 12 -0.33 3.43 -9.08
C ILE A 12 -1.43 3.52 -8.02
N ASN A 13 -1.37 4.52 -7.15
CA ASN A 13 -2.35 4.69 -6.08
C ASN A 13 -3.75 5.02 -6.62
N LEU A 14 -3.84 5.77 -7.72
CA LEU A 14 -5.11 6.04 -8.38
C LEU A 14 -5.74 4.74 -8.94
N GLY A 15 -4.92 3.88 -9.54
CA GLY A 15 -5.35 2.54 -9.96
C GLY A 15 -5.81 1.68 -8.79
N ALA A 16 -5.05 1.66 -7.70
CA ALA A 16 -5.37 0.93 -6.47
C ALA A 16 -6.67 1.44 -5.82
N PHE A 17 -6.98 2.74 -5.94
CA PHE A 17 -8.23 3.32 -5.46
C PHE A 17 -9.43 2.90 -6.30
N PHE A 18 -9.35 3.03 -7.63
CA PHE A 18 -10.49 2.76 -8.51
C PHE A 18 -10.75 1.26 -8.73
N SER A 19 -9.73 0.41 -8.68
CA SER A 19 -9.88 -1.02 -8.95
C SER A 19 -10.89 -1.71 -8.02
N PRO A 20 -10.82 -1.59 -6.68
CA PRO A 20 -11.82 -2.18 -5.80
C PRO A 20 -13.22 -1.59 -6.00
N LEU A 21 -13.32 -0.31 -6.33
CA LEU A 21 -14.60 0.35 -6.56
C LEU A 21 -15.29 -0.18 -7.83
N ILE A 22 -14.56 -0.38 -8.89
CA ILE A 22 -15.11 -0.84 -10.19
C ILE A 22 -15.20 -2.36 -10.21
N CYS A 23 -14.06 -3.04 -10.13
CA CYS A 23 -13.99 -4.50 -10.28
C CYS A 23 -14.65 -5.21 -9.09
N GLY A 24 -14.49 -4.66 -7.87
CA GLY A 24 -15.13 -5.20 -6.68
C GLY A 24 -16.64 -5.07 -6.73
N THR A 25 -17.18 -3.91 -7.11
CA THR A 25 -18.63 -3.74 -7.25
C THR A 25 -19.21 -4.68 -8.31
N LEU A 26 -18.57 -4.79 -9.48
CA LEU A 26 -19.00 -5.74 -10.51
C LEU A 26 -18.93 -7.18 -10.01
N GLY A 27 -17.86 -7.54 -9.30
CA GLY A 27 -17.66 -8.87 -8.74
C GLY A 27 -18.73 -9.25 -7.71
N GLU A 28 -19.00 -8.39 -6.74
CA GLU A 28 -19.95 -8.67 -5.65
C GLU A 28 -21.41 -8.53 -6.07
N LYS A 29 -21.76 -7.60 -6.98
CA LYS A 29 -23.15 -7.34 -7.37
C LYS A 29 -23.62 -8.13 -8.60
N LEU A 30 -22.73 -8.38 -9.57
CA LEU A 30 -23.07 -9.04 -10.83
C LEU A 30 -22.42 -10.42 -10.98
N GLY A 31 -21.32 -10.67 -10.27
CA GLY A 31 -20.57 -11.91 -10.30
C GLY A 31 -19.08 -11.71 -10.61
N TRP A 32 -18.24 -12.51 -9.99
CA TRP A 32 -16.79 -12.33 -10.03
C TRP A 32 -16.17 -12.38 -11.43
N HIS A 33 -16.78 -13.12 -12.37
CA HIS A 33 -16.34 -13.13 -13.78
C HIS A 33 -16.46 -11.76 -14.46
N TYR A 34 -17.44 -10.93 -14.10
CA TYR A 34 -17.54 -9.55 -14.61
C TYR A 34 -16.46 -8.64 -13.99
N GLY A 35 -16.16 -8.81 -12.70
CA GLY A 35 -15.09 -8.10 -12.02
C GLY A 35 -13.72 -8.38 -12.67
N PHE A 36 -13.41 -9.67 -12.89
CA PHE A 36 -12.17 -10.07 -13.56
C PHE A 36 -12.12 -9.63 -15.03
N ALA A 37 -13.24 -9.70 -15.74
CA ALA A 37 -13.32 -9.21 -17.13
C ALA A 37 -13.01 -7.71 -17.21
N ALA A 38 -13.55 -6.89 -16.28
CA ALA A 38 -13.27 -5.46 -16.21
C ALA A 38 -11.78 -5.19 -15.95
N ALA A 39 -11.15 -5.94 -15.03
CA ALA A 39 -9.70 -5.87 -14.79
C ALA A 39 -8.91 -6.24 -16.06
N GLY A 40 -9.31 -7.30 -16.78
CA GLY A 40 -8.72 -7.73 -18.05
C GLY A 40 -8.80 -6.63 -19.11
N VAL A 41 -9.94 -5.96 -19.26
CA VAL A 41 -10.09 -4.81 -20.18
C VAL A 41 -9.12 -3.69 -19.78
N GLY A 42 -9.03 -3.36 -18.49
CA GLY A 42 -8.07 -2.37 -17.98
C GLY A 42 -6.62 -2.72 -18.32
N MET A 43 -6.23 -3.99 -18.18
CA MET A 43 -4.89 -4.48 -18.57
C MET A 43 -4.63 -4.34 -20.08
N ILE A 44 -5.61 -4.68 -20.93
CA ILE A 44 -5.48 -4.52 -22.39
C ILE A 44 -5.29 -3.04 -22.75
N VAL A 45 -6.08 -2.14 -22.16
CA VAL A 45 -5.93 -0.69 -22.37
C VAL A 45 -4.53 -0.23 -21.92
N GLY A 46 -4.06 -0.66 -20.75
CA GLY A 46 -2.71 -0.36 -20.28
C GLY A 46 -1.63 -0.86 -21.24
N LEU A 47 -1.76 -2.09 -21.74
CA LEU A 47 -0.83 -2.67 -22.72
C LEU A 47 -0.80 -1.87 -24.03
N VAL A 48 -1.97 -1.49 -24.56
CA VAL A 48 -2.07 -0.67 -25.78
C VAL A 48 -1.38 0.69 -25.57
N ILE A 49 -1.64 1.35 -24.44
CA ILE A 49 -0.98 2.63 -24.11
C ILE A 49 0.54 2.44 -23.99
N TYR A 50 1.00 1.35 -23.36
CA TYR A 50 2.41 1.04 -23.24
C TYR A 50 3.09 0.85 -24.59
N ILE A 51 2.51 0.00 -25.47
CA ILE A 51 3.04 -0.26 -26.83
C ILE A 51 3.08 1.06 -27.63
N TRP A 52 2.03 1.86 -27.54
CA TRP A 52 1.96 3.15 -28.24
C TRP A 52 2.96 4.17 -27.70
N GLY A 53 3.21 4.12 -26.38
CA GLY A 53 4.14 4.99 -25.68
C GLY A 53 5.61 4.63 -25.87
N GLN A 54 5.96 3.39 -26.25
CA GLN A 54 7.34 2.92 -26.36
C GLN A 54 8.20 3.82 -27.25
N LYS A 55 7.66 4.39 -28.32
CA LYS A 55 8.36 5.32 -29.20
C LYS A 55 8.87 6.60 -28.54
N HIS A 56 8.32 6.94 -27.37
CA HIS A 56 8.70 8.12 -26.60
C HIS A 56 9.65 7.80 -25.44
N LEU A 57 9.90 6.51 -25.18
CA LEU A 57 10.84 6.07 -24.16
C LEU A 57 12.28 6.17 -24.67
N ALA A 58 13.19 6.55 -23.78
CA ALA A 58 14.59 6.52 -24.10
C ALA A 58 15.05 5.07 -24.36
N PRO A 59 15.99 4.86 -25.30
CA PRO A 59 16.53 3.53 -25.56
C PRO A 59 17.13 2.95 -24.27
N ASP A 60 16.84 1.67 -24.00
CA ASP A 60 17.39 0.96 -22.86
C ASP A 60 18.87 0.66 -23.10
N ASN A 61 19.72 1.44 -22.44
CA ASN A 61 21.17 1.31 -22.52
C ASN A 61 21.77 0.53 -21.32
N ILE A 62 20.94 0.01 -20.41
CA ILE A 62 21.39 -0.68 -19.18
C ILE A 62 22.37 -1.81 -19.52
N MET A 63 22.07 -2.61 -20.54
CA MET A 63 22.95 -3.71 -20.98
C MET A 63 24.27 -3.19 -21.56
N LYS A 64 24.25 -2.06 -22.28
CA LYS A 64 25.47 -1.46 -22.84
C LYS A 64 26.34 -0.80 -21.77
N GLU A 65 25.70 -0.12 -20.81
CA GLU A 65 26.41 0.48 -19.67
C GLU A 65 27.02 -0.61 -18.76
N ALA A 66 26.30 -1.71 -18.52
CA ALA A 66 26.83 -2.85 -17.76
C ALA A 66 28.00 -3.53 -18.47
N ALA A 67 28.00 -3.64 -19.79
CA ALA A 67 29.07 -4.22 -20.57
C ALA A 67 30.33 -3.32 -20.63
N GLY A 68 30.18 -2.00 -20.45
CA GLY A 68 31.27 -1.01 -20.41
C GLY A 68 31.80 -0.73 -19.01
N GLN A 69 31.21 -1.24 -17.96
CA GLN A 69 31.70 -1.05 -16.60
C GLN A 69 32.94 -1.89 -16.33
N ALA A 70 33.92 -1.28 -15.66
CA ALA A 70 35.12 -1.96 -15.19
C ALA A 70 34.74 -3.21 -14.37
N LYS A 71 35.63 -4.23 -14.41
CA LYS A 71 35.42 -5.44 -13.58
C LYS A 71 35.08 -5.04 -12.15
N PRO A 72 34.03 -5.66 -11.55
CA PRO A 72 33.64 -5.32 -10.20
C PRO A 72 34.83 -5.48 -9.25
N GLU A 73 35.13 -4.43 -8.51
CA GLU A 73 36.16 -4.48 -7.47
C GLU A 73 35.74 -5.51 -6.40
N PRO A 74 36.72 -6.24 -5.81
CA PRO A 74 36.39 -7.16 -4.72
C PRO A 74 35.77 -6.39 -3.52
N LEU A 75 34.73 -6.97 -2.94
CA LEU A 75 34.01 -6.38 -1.81
C LEU A 75 34.97 -6.10 -0.65
N SER A 76 34.92 -4.88 -0.14
CA SER A 76 35.65 -4.52 1.08
C SER A 76 34.96 -5.09 2.32
N PRO A 77 35.66 -5.27 3.46
CA PRO A 77 35.01 -5.69 4.71
C PRO A 77 33.85 -4.76 5.16
N ASP A 78 33.92 -3.48 4.82
CA ASP A 78 32.85 -2.52 5.13
C ASP A 78 31.65 -2.68 4.20
N ASP A 79 31.85 -3.10 2.96
CA ASP A 79 30.76 -3.41 2.04
C ASP A 79 30.00 -4.66 2.51
N VAL A 80 30.72 -5.65 3.03
CA VAL A 80 30.09 -6.85 3.64
C VAL A 80 29.21 -6.48 4.83
N LYS A 81 29.66 -5.55 5.71
CA LYS A 81 28.84 -5.04 6.82
C LYS A 81 27.57 -4.34 6.33
N LYS A 82 27.69 -3.50 5.30
CA LYS A 82 26.53 -2.82 4.68
C LYS A 82 25.54 -3.84 4.08
N ILE A 83 26.05 -4.87 3.42
CA ILE A 83 25.21 -5.95 2.87
C ILE A 83 24.45 -6.66 3.98
N TRP A 84 25.12 -7.02 5.08
CA TRP A 84 24.44 -7.65 6.21
C TRP A 84 23.41 -6.75 6.86
N ALA A 85 23.68 -5.46 7.01
CA ALA A 85 22.70 -4.49 7.48
C ALA A 85 21.48 -4.45 6.55
N LEU A 86 21.70 -4.45 5.24
CA LEU A 86 20.62 -4.50 4.24
C LEU A 86 19.81 -5.80 4.35
N VAL A 87 20.46 -6.95 4.51
CA VAL A 87 19.79 -8.24 4.67
C VAL A 87 18.87 -8.24 5.90
N VAL A 88 19.33 -7.70 7.02
CA VAL A 88 18.52 -7.56 8.24
C VAL A 88 17.33 -6.64 8.00
N LEU A 89 17.53 -5.50 7.34
CA LEU A 89 16.43 -4.60 6.97
C LEU A 89 15.42 -5.27 6.04
N CYS A 90 15.88 -6.03 5.06
CA CYS A 90 15.00 -6.80 4.18
C CYS A 90 14.17 -7.84 4.97
N ALA A 91 14.77 -8.49 5.96
CA ALA A 91 14.03 -9.44 6.80
C ALA A 91 12.88 -8.76 7.58
N PHE A 92 13.12 -7.59 8.17
CA PHE A 92 12.05 -6.80 8.80
C PHE A 92 11.01 -6.34 7.80
N ASN A 93 11.43 -5.93 6.60
CA ASN A 93 10.52 -5.52 5.54
C ASN A 93 9.60 -6.67 5.08
N ILE A 94 10.12 -7.90 4.99
CA ILE A 94 9.31 -9.09 4.67
C ILE A 94 8.21 -9.28 5.73
N VAL A 95 8.55 -9.18 7.01
CA VAL A 95 7.57 -9.31 8.11
C VAL A 95 6.52 -8.21 8.04
N PHE A 96 6.94 -6.95 7.79
CA PHE A 96 6.01 -5.84 7.62
C PHE A 96 5.00 -6.10 6.51
N TRP A 97 5.47 -6.44 5.31
CA TRP A 97 4.58 -6.68 4.16
C TRP A 97 3.70 -7.91 4.35
N ALA A 98 4.19 -8.97 5.00
CA ALA A 98 3.39 -10.14 5.32
C ALA A 98 2.18 -9.80 6.22
N VAL A 99 2.36 -8.88 7.18
CA VAL A 99 1.28 -8.40 8.05
C VAL A 99 0.39 -7.40 7.31
N TYR A 100 0.99 -6.48 6.54
CA TYR A 100 0.28 -5.48 5.76
C TYR A 100 -0.70 -6.10 4.76
N GLU A 101 -0.28 -7.14 4.03
CA GLU A 101 -1.11 -7.83 3.03
C GLU A 101 -2.34 -8.54 3.63
N GLN A 102 -2.42 -8.66 4.97
CA GLN A 102 -3.62 -9.18 5.61
C GLN A 102 -4.85 -8.29 5.40
N GLN A 103 -4.70 -7.01 5.04
CA GLN A 103 -5.84 -6.18 4.68
C GLN A 103 -6.57 -6.69 3.43
N GLY A 104 -5.85 -7.25 2.45
CA GLY A 104 -6.43 -7.83 1.24
C GLY A 104 -6.97 -9.25 1.42
N ASN A 105 -6.64 -9.91 2.53
CA ASN A 105 -7.06 -11.27 2.85
C ASN A 105 -7.92 -11.32 4.09
N THR A 106 -7.33 -11.42 5.27
CA THR A 106 -8.03 -11.61 6.55
C THR A 106 -9.02 -10.48 6.84
N MET A 107 -8.61 -9.23 6.62
CA MET A 107 -9.46 -8.07 6.88
C MET A 107 -10.60 -7.96 5.86
N ALA A 108 -10.37 -8.34 4.60
CA ALA A 108 -11.42 -8.37 3.58
C ALA A 108 -12.49 -9.43 3.90
N LEU A 109 -12.08 -10.64 4.31
CA LEU A 109 -12.99 -11.69 4.75
C LEU A 109 -13.76 -11.28 6.01
N TRP A 110 -13.07 -10.62 6.95
CA TRP A 110 -13.70 -10.12 8.17
C TRP A 110 -14.71 -9.00 7.86
N ALA A 111 -14.40 -8.12 6.91
CA ALA A 111 -15.28 -7.06 6.45
C ALA A 111 -16.58 -7.63 5.86
N ASP A 112 -16.50 -8.71 5.11
CA ASP A 112 -17.66 -9.35 4.52
C ASP A 112 -18.52 -10.06 5.57
N ALA A 113 -17.91 -10.83 6.45
CA ALA A 113 -18.63 -11.68 7.40
C ALA A 113 -19.15 -10.92 8.64
N ASN A 114 -18.36 -10.00 9.19
CA ASN A 114 -18.56 -9.45 10.54
C ASN A 114 -18.84 -7.94 10.59
N THR A 115 -18.82 -7.23 9.45
CA THR A 115 -19.06 -5.78 9.44
C THR A 115 -20.49 -5.47 9.00
N ASP A 116 -21.14 -4.55 9.71
CA ASP A 116 -22.38 -3.94 9.24
C ASP A 116 -22.03 -2.92 8.16
N ARG A 117 -22.33 -3.28 6.90
CA ARG A 117 -22.01 -2.51 5.69
C ARG A 117 -23.20 -1.72 5.15
N MET A 118 -24.28 -1.60 5.94
CA MET A 118 -25.49 -0.88 5.52
C MET A 118 -25.28 0.64 5.62
N ILE A 119 -25.38 1.35 4.50
CA ILE A 119 -25.34 2.81 4.42
C ILE A 119 -26.64 3.29 3.76
N LEU A 120 -27.48 3.98 4.50
CA LEU A 120 -28.76 4.55 4.00
C LEU A 120 -29.61 3.54 3.23
N GLY A 121 -29.66 2.28 3.70
CA GLY A 121 -30.43 1.21 3.06
C GLY A 121 -29.76 0.51 1.88
N TRP A 122 -28.50 0.87 1.56
CA TRP A 122 -27.70 0.20 0.54
C TRP A 122 -26.50 -0.53 1.18
N GLU A 123 -26.26 -1.76 0.75
CA GLU A 123 -25.15 -2.56 1.24
C GLU A 123 -23.87 -2.27 0.42
N MET A 124 -22.89 -1.67 1.09
CA MET A 124 -21.59 -1.37 0.51
C MET A 124 -20.80 -2.66 0.23
N PRO A 125 -20.21 -2.84 -0.96
CA PRO A 125 -19.31 -3.95 -1.25
C PRO A 125 -18.15 -4.03 -0.25
N ALA A 126 -17.81 -5.25 0.22
CA ALA A 126 -16.70 -5.44 1.15
C ALA A 126 -15.35 -5.04 0.54
N SER A 127 -15.20 -5.22 -0.76
CA SER A 127 -14.01 -4.82 -1.52
C SER A 127 -13.71 -3.31 -1.46
N TRP A 128 -14.70 -2.46 -1.18
CA TRP A 128 -14.50 -1.02 -1.09
C TRP A 128 -13.57 -0.61 0.08
N PHE A 129 -13.49 -1.42 1.13
CA PHE A 129 -12.54 -1.16 2.22
C PHE A 129 -11.08 -1.12 1.73
N GLN A 130 -10.75 -1.85 0.66
CA GLN A 130 -9.41 -1.81 0.06
C GLN A 130 -9.10 -0.47 -0.64
N ALA A 131 -10.12 0.29 -1.06
CA ALA A 131 -9.94 1.62 -1.62
C ALA A 131 -9.63 2.69 -0.53
N PHE A 132 -9.89 2.39 0.75
CA PHE A 132 -9.68 3.35 1.84
C PHE A 132 -8.21 3.65 2.05
N ASN A 133 -7.33 2.65 1.96
CA ASN A 133 -5.90 2.85 2.10
C ASN A 133 -5.33 3.81 1.03
N PRO A 134 -5.50 3.61 -0.29
CA PRO A 134 -5.05 4.57 -1.29
C PRO A 134 -5.69 5.96 -1.13
N ALA A 135 -6.97 6.04 -0.75
CA ALA A 135 -7.61 7.33 -0.47
C ALA A 135 -6.93 8.08 0.68
N MET A 136 -6.64 7.37 1.77
CA MET A 136 -5.95 7.91 2.93
C MET A 136 -4.52 8.33 2.60
N ILE A 137 -3.79 7.58 1.74
CA ILE A 137 -2.46 7.97 1.25
C ILE A 137 -2.54 9.35 0.59
N PHE A 138 -3.49 9.59 -0.32
CA PHE A 138 -3.65 10.90 -0.95
C PHE A 138 -3.91 12.02 0.04
N ILE A 139 -4.73 11.77 1.06
CA ILE A 139 -5.12 12.79 2.05
C ILE A 139 -3.98 13.06 3.03
N PHE A 140 -3.33 12.01 3.54
CA PHE A 140 -2.39 12.13 4.66
C PHE A 140 -0.93 12.32 4.23
N THR A 141 -0.53 11.95 3.00
CA THR A 141 0.84 12.18 2.51
C THR A 141 1.24 13.67 2.58
N PRO A 142 0.44 14.63 2.08
CA PRO A 142 0.80 16.05 2.20
C PRO A 142 0.90 16.52 3.65
N ALA A 143 -0.02 16.08 4.51
CA ALA A 143 -0.04 16.44 5.92
C ALA A 143 1.20 15.90 6.65
N LEU A 144 1.56 14.65 6.39
CA LEU A 144 2.71 14.01 7.01
C LEU A 144 4.03 14.58 6.50
N THR A 145 4.13 14.87 5.20
CA THR A 145 5.30 15.54 4.61
C THR A 145 5.50 16.93 5.22
N TRP A 146 4.42 17.69 5.38
CA TRP A 146 4.47 18.97 6.08
C TRP A 146 4.90 18.81 7.54
N PHE A 147 4.41 17.81 8.24
CA PHE A 147 4.77 17.52 9.63
C PHE A 147 6.27 17.18 9.76
N TRP A 148 6.83 16.37 8.86
CA TRP A 148 8.27 16.06 8.87
C TRP A 148 9.11 17.30 8.56
N ALA A 149 8.74 18.10 7.57
CA ALA A 149 9.44 19.37 7.27
C ALA A 149 9.42 20.32 8.48
N TRP A 150 8.32 20.35 9.22
CA TRP A 150 8.22 21.14 10.45
C TRP A 150 9.12 20.58 11.57
N GLN A 151 9.26 19.26 11.70
CA GLN A 151 10.19 18.63 12.64
C GLN A 151 11.66 18.87 12.23
N GLU A 152 11.98 18.78 10.95
CA GLU A 152 13.30 19.06 10.39
C GLU A 152 13.73 20.49 10.73
N GLY A 153 12.87 21.48 10.50
CA GLY A 153 13.12 22.87 10.85
C GLY A 153 13.38 23.11 12.34
N ARG A 154 13.07 22.12 13.20
CA ARG A 154 13.34 22.15 14.64
C ARG A 154 14.50 21.24 15.07
N GLY A 155 15.15 20.57 14.12
CA GLY A 155 16.20 19.61 14.40
C GLY A 155 15.71 18.37 15.19
N ARG A 156 14.42 18.00 15.04
CA ARG A 156 13.77 16.89 15.75
C ARG A 156 13.24 15.82 14.79
N GLU A 157 13.59 15.88 13.54
CA GLU A 157 13.16 14.87 12.58
C GLU A 157 13.76 13.50 12.95
N PRO A 158 12.94 12.43 13.04
CA PRO A 158 13.43 11.08 13.30
C PRO A 158 14.31 10.59 12.13
N SER A 159 15.34 9.82 12.43
CA SER A 159 16.13 9.15 11.41
C SER A 159 15.25 8.19 10.58
N SER A 160 15.68 7.85 9.35
CA SER A 160 14.96 6.89 8.49
C SER A 160 14.70 5.57 9.23
N MET A 161 15.68 5.07 10.00
CA MET A 161 15.51 3.86 10.80
C MET A 161 14.46 4.02 11.90
N ALA A 162 14.39 5.18 12.55
CA ALA A 162 13.36 5.47 13.55
C ALA A 162 11.96 5.55 12.90
N LYS A 163 11.84 6.18 11.72
CA LYS A 163 10.59 6.22 10.96
C LYS A 163 10.12 4.79 10.62
N MET A 164 10.99 3.94 10.08
CA MET A 164 10.68 2.55 9.79
C MET A 164 10.21 1.78 11.04
N SER A 165 10.88 1.98 12.17
CA SER A 165 10.49 1.34 13.43
C SER A 165 9.11 1.80 13.90
N ILE A 166 8.81 3.10 13.81
CA ILE A 166 7.49 3.65 14.10
C ILE A 166 6.44 3.04 13.16
N GLY A 167 6.74 2.92 11.88
CA GLY A 167 5.86 2.29 10.89
C GLY A 167 5.50 0.85 11.26
N CYS A 168 6.49 0.05 11.67
CA CYS A 168 6.25 -1.33 12.12
C CYS A 168 5.38 -1.39 13.40
N VAL A 169 5.62 -0.50 14.36
CA VAL A 169 4.81 -0.43 15.60
C VAL A 169 3.38 -0.02 15.28
N LEU A 170 3.18 0.97 14.41
CA LEU A 170 1.84 1.42 14.00
C LEU A 170 1.10 0.32 13.24
N LEU A 171 1.78 -0.45 12.38
CA LEU A 171 1.18 -1.59 11.71
C LEU A 171 0.68 -2.62 12.72
N GLY A 172 1.48 -2.99 13.71
CA GLY A 172 1.04 -3.90 14.78
C GLY A 172 -0.13 -3.32 15.58
N ALA A 173 -0.05 -2.03 15.94
CA ALA A 173 -1.11 -1.34 16.68
C ALA A 173 -2.42 -1.25 15.90
N SER A 174 -2.39 -1.20 14.56
CA SER A 174 -3.60 -1.15 13.75
C SER A 174 -4.52 -2.37 13.98
N PHE A 175 -3.94 -3.55 14.15
CA PHE A 175 -4.72 -4.77 14.44
C PHE A 175 -5.28 -4.78 15.86
N LEU A 176 -4.63 -4.11 16.83
CA LEU A 176 -5.18 -3.97 18.18
C LEU A 176 -6.47 -3.12 18.18
N VAL A 177 -6.61 -2.19 17.24
CA VAL A 177 -7.85 -1.42 17.05
C VAL A 177 -9.05 -2.32 16.72
N MET A 178 -8.81 -3.51 16.17
CA MET A 178 -9.89 -4.46 15.87
C MET A 178 -10.39 -5.26 17.08
N LEU A 179 -9.67 -5.27 18.22
CA LEU A 179 -10.09 -6.05 19.40
C LEU A 179 -11.49 -5.68 19.92
N PRO A 180 -11.87 -4.40 20.07
CA PRO A 180 -13.23 -4.03 20.44
C PRO A 180 -14.26 -4.41 19.37
N ALA A 181 -13.89 -4.38 18.08
CA ALA A 181 -14.75 -4.82 17.00
C ALA A 181 -15.07 -6.32 17.12
N VAL A 182 -14.04 -7.14 17.39
CA VAL A 182 -14.23 -8.59 17.63
C VAL A 182 -15.13 -8.83 18.83
N SER A 183 -14.95 -8.09 19.93
CA SER A 183 -15.80 -8.25 21.11
C SER A 183 -17.27 -7.90 20.86
N SER A 184 -17.53 -6.95 19.97
CA SER A 184 -18.91 -6.59 19.59
C SER A 184 -19.61 -7.65 18.71
N CYS A 185 -18.84 -8.54 18.07
CA CYS A 185 -19.38 -9.64 17.27
C CYS A 185 -19.66 -10.91 18.12
N VAL A 186 -19.23 -10.94 19.38
CA VAL A 186 -19.52 -12.04 20.30
C VAL A 186 -21.04 -12.05 20.57
N GLY A 187 -21.70 -13.17 20.25
CA GLY A 187 -23.17 -13.28 20.36
C GLY A 187 -23.93 -13.04 19.04
N GLY A 188 -23.24 -12.97 17.90
CA GLY A 188 -23.85 -12.90 16.57
C GLY A 188 -24.12 -11.46 16.09
N GLY A 189 -23.62 -10.44 16.78
CA GLY A 189 -23.65 -9.05 16.32
C GLY A 189 -22.68 -8.79 15.17
N LYS A 190 -22.89 -7.64 14.48
CA LYS A 190 -21.94 -7.12 13.49
C LYS A 190 -21.26 -5.87 14.04
N ALA A 191 -19.96 -5.72 13.74
CA ALA A 191 -19.21 -4.53 14.11
C ALA A 191 -19.49 -3.38 13.14
N GLY A 192 -19.50 -2.15 13.63
CA GLY A 192 -19.64 -0.97 12.78
C GLY A 192 -18.41 -0.77 11.89
N MET A 193 -18.59 -0.21 10.69
CA MET A 193 -17.54 0.08 9.71
C MET A 193 -16.40 0.95 10.26
N GLY A 194 -16.69 1.77 11.27
CA GLY A 194 -15.71 2.67 11.89
C GLY A 194 -14.45 1.97 12.39
N TRP A 195 -14.57 0.73 12.88
CA TRP A 195 -13.42 -0.04 13.36
C TRP A 195 -12.46 -0.42 12.25
N LEU A 196 -12.98 -0.93 11.12
CA LEU A 196 -12.16 -1.21 9.94
C LEU A 196 -11.52 0.06 9.37
N THR A 197 -12.29 1.15 9.30
CA THR A 197 -11.76 2.45 8.84
C THR A 197 -10.65 2.95 9.76
N ALA A 198 -10.82 2.85 11.08
CA ALA A 198 -9.79 3.23 12.05
C ALA A 198 -8.55 2.33 11.97
N CYS A 199 -8.73 1.02 11.80
CA CYS A 199 -7.64 0.09 11.57
C CYS A 199 -6.85 0.46 10.30
N THR A 200 -7.54 0.67 9.17
CA THR A 200 -6.93 1.08 7.90
C THR A 200 -6.22 2.43 8.03
N PHE A 201 -6.77 3.37 8.78
CA PHE A 201 -6.12 4.66 9.04
C PHE A 201 -4.78 4.49 9.74
N VAL A 202 -4.73 3.75 10.85
CA VAL A 202 -3.48 3.53 11.61
C VAL A 202 -2.48 2.75 10.76
N LEU A 203 -2.94 1.74 10.01
CA LEU A 203 -2.14 0.96 9.08
C LEU A 203 -1.52 1.85 7.99
N THR A 204 -2.32 2.74 7.38
CA THR A 204 -1.85 3.66 6.33
C THR A 204 -0.80 4.64 6.86
N ILE A 205 -0.99 5.18 8.08
CA ILE A 205 0.04 6.01 8.70
C ILE A 205 1.33 5.20 8.92
N GLY A 206 1.23 3.95 9.37
CA GLY A 206 2.37 3.04 9.50
C GLY A 206 3.11 2.80 8.19
N GLU A 207 2.39 2.60 7.09
CA GLU A 207 2.93 2.46 5.74
C GLU A 207 3.68 3.73 5.30
N LEU A 208 3.08 4.91 5.48
CA LEU A 208 3.70 6.20 5.14
C LEU A 208 4.98 6.49 5.93
N TYR A 209 5.12 5.91 7.12
CA TYR A 209 6.37 6.00 7.90
C TYR A 209 7.44 5.01 7.42
N LEU A 210 7.06 3.93 6.73
CA LEU A 210 7.99 2.95 6.17
C LEU A 210 8.49 3.35 4.78
N SER A 211 7.63 4.01 3.98
CA SER A 211 7.90 4.44 2.60
C SER A 211 8.80 5.66 2.54
#